data_3c7925728ad54d3fe939928ed4d05e3e
#
_entry.id   3c7925728ad54d3fe939928ed4d05e3e
#
_cell.length_a   1.000
_cell.length_b   1.000
_cell.length_c   1.000
_cell.angle_alpha   90.00
_cell.angle_beta   90.00
_cell.angle_gamma   90.00
#
_symmetry.space_group_name_H-M   'P 1'
#
loop_
_entity.id
_entity.type
_entity.pdbx_description
1 polymer ?
#
loop_
_entity_poly.entity_id
_entity_poly.type
_entity_poly.pdbx_seq_one_letter_code
_entity_poly.pdbx_strand_id
1 'polypeptide(L)'
;LKKLLTPKALWQEHQLSLEVGDDIDVDLFLDKLVNMGYRRETVVSNIGEFSVRGGIIDIYPLLGEPLRIELFDTEVDSIRQFDVESQRSSENVEIAEITTAHDYIMTDAVRQRMMEGLRQAYETTRPKTEKSVRQDLKDTYESFNLLEDTHFDPQILRRLIAWMYETPTTILDYFKDSAIVLVDEYNRVRETEETLTTETEAFLQNLIESGKGFIGQRFMEDDTFDRMLRQFKITFFTLFTASMPMKLDHIVKFSCKPVQQFYGQYDIMASEFQRYMKQGDRMVVMVETETKKERIHAMLSEMHVPTLLEPEVDAMEPGHAAIIQGSLSEGFELPYMSMVVVTERELFKSKQKKTSKKRRKTMSNAEKIKSYQELNVGDYVVHVHHGVGRYLGVETLEVGEVHRDYIKIQYQGTDQLYVPVDQMEQVQKYVGSEDKTPKLYKLGGSEWKKTKAKVQSSVEDIADELIDLYKAVSYTHLRAH
;
A
#
# COMPACT_ATOMS: atom_id res chain seq x y z
N LEU A 1 -2.82 8.19 4.01
CA LEU A 1 -3.48 9.43 3.58
C LEU A 1 -3.17 10.60 4.49
N LYS A 2 -3.15 10.42 5.82
CA LYS A 2 -2.91 11.48 6.82
C LYS A 2 -1.43 11.86 7.01
N LYS A 3 -0.49 11.14 6.40
CA LYS A 3 0.94 11.45 6.51
C LYS A 3 1.22 12.86 6.00
N LEU A 4 1.98 13.66 6.78
CA LEU A 4 2.42 14.98 6.39
C LEU A 4 3.43 14.89 5.24
N LEU A 5 3.26 15.77 4.27
CA LEU A 5 4.06 15.87 3.04
C LEU A 5 4.48 17.31 2.79
N THR A 6 5.42 17.50 1.87
CA THR A 6 5.81 18.80 1.33
C THR A 6 4.62 19.45 0.58
N PRO A 7 4.37 20.74 0.72
CA PRO A 7 3.32 21.43 -0.02
C PRO A 7 3.51 21.35 -1.53
N LYS A 8 2.40 21.11 -2.26
CA LYS A 8 2.42 20.97 -3.72
C LYS A 8 3.03 22.17 -4.44
N ALA A 9 2.80 23.38 -3.94
CA ALA A 9 3.34 24.60 -4.54
C ALA A 9 4.87 24.61 -4.54
N LEU A 10 5.52 24.14 -3.45
CA LEU A 10 6.98 24.05 -3.38
C LEU A 10 7.53 23.04 -4.40
N TRP A 11 6.83 21.93 -4.64
CA TRP A 11 7.22 20.99 -5.69
C TRP A 11 7.18 21.62 -7.07
N GLN A 12 6.13 22.37 -7.37
CA GLN A 12 5.97 23.05 -8.66
C GLN A 12 7.04 24.13 -8.87
N GLU A 13 7.41 24.85 -7.81
CA GLU A 13 8.44 25.89 -7.83
C GLU A 13 9.86 25.32 -8.03
N HIS A 14 10.10 24.08 -7.56
CA HIS A 14 11.42 23.46 -7.58
C HIS A 14 11.58 22.35 -8.62
N GLN A 15 10.57 22.11 -9.46
CA GLN A 15 10.71 21.26 -10.63
C GLN A 15 11.61 21.98 -11.64
N LEU A 16 12.68 21.32 -12.09
CA LEU A 16 13.59 21.84 -13.09
C LEU A 16 13.37 21.13 -14.42
N SER A 17 13.21 21.91 -15.47
CA SER A 17 13.22 21.43 -16.86
C SER A 17 14.32 22.20 -17.60
N LEU A 18 15.16 21.49 -18.31
CA LEU A 18 16.23 22.04 -19.13
C LEU A 18 16.10 21.53 -20.56
N GLU A 19 16.29 22.42 -21.52
CA GLU A 19 16.36 22.09 -22.94
C GLU A 19 17.75 22.46 -23.47
N VAL A 20 18.19 21.79 -24.53
CA VAL A 20 19.41 22.15 -25.24
C VAL A 20 19.23 23.54 -25.86
N GLY A 21 20.17 24.44 -25.58
CA GLY A 21 20.13 25.86 -25.97
C GLY A 21 19.60 26.79 -24.88
N ASP A 22 19.17 26.27 -23.72
CA ASP A 22 18.80 27.11 -22.58
C ASP A 22 20.02 27.84 -22.01
N ASP A 23 19.82 29.11 -21.60
CA ASP A 23 20.83 29.91 -20.89
C ASP A 23 20.50 29.86 -19.38
N ILE A 24 21.38 29.31 -18.58
CA ILE A 24 21.17 29.07 -17.15
C ILE A 24 22.12 29.85 -16.27
N ASP A 25 21.63 30.38 -15.17
CA ASP A 25 22.46 30.80 -14.03
C ASP A 25 22.92 29.54 -13.27
N VAL A 26 24.20 29.19 -13.48
CA VAL A 26 24.76 27.94 -12.93
C VAL A 26 24.72 27.92 -11.40
N ASP A 27 25.03 29.02 -10.72
CA ASP A 27 25.04 29.08 -9.27
C ASP A 27 23.62 28.90 -8.73
N LEU A 28 22.63 29.57 -9.30
CA LEU A 28 21.22 29.42 -8.94
C LEU A 28 20.72 28.00 -9.23
N PHE A 29 21.16 27.39 -10.32
CA PHE A 29 20.80 26.02 -10.68
C PHE A 29 21.34 25.01 -9.65
N LEU A 30 22.61 25.17 -9.24
CA LEU A 30 23.24 24.33 -8.23
C LEU A 30 22.59 24.49 -6.85
N ASP A 31 22.24 25.72 -6.46
CA ASP A 31 21.50 25.99 -5.23
C ASP A 31 20.13 25.33 -5.22
N LYS A 32 19.44 25.35 -6.36
CA LYS A 32 18.17 24.63 -6.50
C LYS A 32 18.34 23.12 -6.33
N LEU A 33 19.38 22.51 -6.92
CA LEU A 33 19.66 21.08 -6.71
C LEU A 33 19.86 20.75 -5.23
N VAL A 34 20.63 21.57 -4.51
CA VAL A 34 20.84 21.38 -3.06
C VAL A 34 19.51 21.50 -2.30
N ASN A 35 18.70 22.52 -2.59
CA ASN A 35 17.36 22.69 -1.99
C ASN A 35 16.41 21.52 -2.29
N MET A 36 16.58 20.90 -3.45
CA MET A 36 15.85 19.71 -3.88
C MET A 36 16.37 18.41 -3.23
N GLY A 37 17.39 18.51 -2.38
CA GLY A 37 17.95 17.39 -1.62
C GLY A 37 19.05 16.60 -2.31
N TYR A 38 19.56 17.09 -3.45
CA TYR A 38 20.73 16.47 -4.10
C TYR A 38 22.00 16.73 -3.31
N ARG A 39 22.87 15.72 -3.24
CA ARG A 39 24.20 15.80 -2.62
C ARG A 39 25.27 16.04 -3.68
N ARG A 40 26.12 17.01 -3.41
CA ARG A 40 27.26 17.26 -4.28
C ARG A 40 28.38 16.26 -3.97
N GLU A 41 28.78 15.52 -4.99
CA GLU A 41 29.85 14.53 -4.92
C GLU A 41 30.92 14.82 -5.98
N THR A 42 32.10 14.22 -5.84
CA THR A 42 33.16 14.33 -6.87
C THR A 42 32.82 13.54 -8.13
N VAL A 43 32.09 12.43 -7.97
CA VAL A 43 31.63 11.55 -9.05
C VAL A 43 30.25 11.03 -8.63
N VAL A 44 29.31 11.09 -9.55
CA VAL A 44 27.94 10.58 -9.34
C VAL A 44 27.95 9.06 -9.42
N SER A 45 27.46 8.42 -8.37
CA SER A 45 27.37 6.96 -8.27
C SER A 45 25.99 6.48 -7.82
N ASN A 46 25.22 7.31 -7.10
CA ASN A 46 23.94 6.94 -6.53
C ASN A 46 22.85 7.96 -6.89
N ILE A 47 21.61 7.52 -6.81
CA ILE A 47 20.43 8.39 -6.96
C ILE A 47 20.50 9.53 -5.92
N GLY A 48 20.16 10.76 -6.36
CA GLY A 48 20.18 11.94 -5.52
C GLY A 48 21.56 12.56 -5.36
N GLU A 49 22.51 12.18 -6.21
CA GLU A 49 23.84 12.81 -6.28
C GLU A 49 23.97 13.68 -7.52
N PHE A 50 24.80 14.73 -7.41
CA PHE A 50 25.25 15.52 -8.56
C PHE A 50 26.74 15.84 -8.43
N SER A 51 27.41 16.06 -9.57
CA SER A 51 28.79 16.51 -9.60
C SER A 51 28.97 17.64 -10.62
N VAL A 52 29.95 18.51 -10.36
CA VAL A 52 30.30 19.63 -11.26
C VAL A 52 31.77 19.56 -11.57
N ARG A 53 32.09 19.50 -12.85
CA ARG A 53 33.51 19.41 -13.35
C ARG A 53 33.69 20.33 -14.55
N GLY A 54 34.14 21.57 -14.31
CA GLY A 54 34.21 22.59 -15.35
C GLY A 54 32.81 22.93 -15.87
N GLY A 55 32.57 22.82 -17.17
CA GLY A 55 31.26 23.01 -17.79
C GLY A 55 30.38 21.77 -17.84
N ILE A 56 30.67 20.74 -17.04
CA ILE A 56 29.91 19.50 -17.03
C ILE A 56 29.20 19.35 -15.67
N ILE A 57 27.89 19.13 -15.70
CA ILE A 57 27.08 18.83 -14.53
C ILE A 57 26.47 17.45 -14.72
N ASP A 58 26.87 16.49 -13.89
CA ASP A 58 26.30 15.15 -13.83
C ASP A 58 25.26 15.08 -12.71
N ILE A 59 24.09 14.50 -12.98
CA ILE A 59 22.97 14.40 -12.01
C ILE A 59 22.36 13.01 -12.11
N TYR A 60 22.09 12.37 -10.97
CA TYR A 60 21.31 11.14 -10.94
C TYR A 60 19.94 11.40 -10.27
N PRO A 61 18.89 11.66 -11.08
CA PRO A 61 17.57 11.98 -10.55
C PRO A 61 16.91 10.76 -9.90
N LEU A 62 15.92 11.01 -9.03
CA LEU A 62 15.12 9.95 -8.39
C LEU A 62 14.31 9.15 -9.41
N LEU A 63 13.85 9.81 -10.46
CA LEU A 63 13.10 9.22 -11.57
C LEU A 63 13.86 9.47 -12.88
N GLY A 64 14.11 8.42 -13.64
CA GLY A 64 14.84 8.49 -14.90
C GLY A 64 16.29 8.02 -14.80
N GLU A 65 16.99 8.17 -15.91
CA GLU A 65 18.39 7.77 -16.05
C GLU A 65 19.34 8.90 -15.60
N PRO A 66 20.60 8.59 -15.23
CA PRO A 66 21.59 9.61 -14.94
C PRO A 66 21.84 10.52 -16.14
N LEU A 67 21.91 11.82 -15.88
CA LEU A 67 22.01 12.87 -16.88
C LEU A 67 23.35 13.60 -16.78
N ARG A 68 23.99 13.82 -17.91
CA ARG A 68 25.17 14.68 -18.09
C ARG A 68 24.78 15.89 -18.92
N ILE A 69 24.90 17.07 -18.33
CA ILE A 69 24.63 18.37 -18.93
C ILE A 69 25.98 19.01 -19.24
N GLU A 70 26.24 19.30 -20.49
CA GLU A 70 27.45 20.00 -20.95
C GLU A 70 27.07 21.44 -21.24
N LEU A 71 27.78 22.37 -20.65
CA LEU A 71 27.60 23.81 -20.79
C LEU A 71 28.70 24.41 -21.64
N PHE A 72 28.34 25.32 -22.54
CA PHE A 72 29.23 26.24 -23.16
C PHE A 72 28.99 27.63 -22.54
N ASP A 73 29.86 28.03 -21.61
CA ASP A 73 29.68 29.16 -20.70
C ASP A 73 28.43 28.97 -19.82
N THR A 74 27.30 29.60 -20.12
CA THR A 74 26.03 29.48 -19.43
C THR A 74 24.95 28.74 -20.27
N GLU A 75 25.22 28.51 -21.54
CA GLU A 75 24.29 27.84 -22.46
C GLU A 75 24.41 26.31 -22.37
N VAL A 76 23.30 25.62 -22.34
CA VAL A 76 23.20 24.14 -22.38
C VAL A 76 23.56 23.65 -23.79
N ASP A 77 24.78 23.20 -24.00
CA ASP A 77 25.27 22.72 -25.30
C ASP A 77 24.70 21.31 -25.63
N SER A 78 24.70 20.43 -24.66
CA SER A 78 24.14 19.09 -24.81
C SER A 78 23.66 18.48 -23.51
N ILE A 79 22.66 17.61 -23.60
CA ILE A 79 22.19 16.76 -22.49
C ILE A 79 22.28 15.31 -22.95
N ARG A 80 22.92 14.46 -22.15
CA ARG A 80 23.09 13.03 -22.43
C ARG A 80 22.78 12.18 -21.22
N GLN A 81 22.28 11.00 -21.46
CA GLN A 81 22.32 9.97 -20.42
C GLN A 81 23.74 9.44 -20.27
N PHE A 82 24.09 8.93 -19.09
CA PHE A 82 25.37 8.28 -18.88
C PHE A 82 25.25 7.08 -17.94
N ASP A 83 26.19 6.16 -18.06
CA ASP A 83 26.29 5.00 -17.19
C ASP A 83 27.17 5.31 -15.97
N VAL A 84 26.65 5.10 -14.77
CA VAL A 84 27.32 5.46 -13.51
C VAL A 84 28.57 4.62 -13.20
N GLU A 85 28.64 3.37 -13.70
CA GLU A 85 29.78 2.50 -13.46
C GLU A 85 30.94 2.84 -14.39
N SER A 86 30.66 2.98 -15.68
CA SER A 86 31.70 3.29 -16.70
C SER A 86 31.95 4.79 -16.87
N GLN A 87 31.08 5.65 -16.35
CA GLN A 87 31.10 7.11 -16.51
C GLN A 87 31.04 7.58 -17.98
N ARG A 88 30.54 6.74 -18.88
CA ARG A 88 30.43 7.03 -20.31
C ARG A 88 29.04 7.53 -20.66
N SER A 89 28.99 8.59 -21.47
CA SER A 89 27.75 9.08 -22.04
C SER A 89 27.18 8.08 -23.05
N SER A 90 25.87 8.02 -23.12
CA SER A 90 25.11 7.12 -24.00
C SER A 90 24.20 7.93 -24.94
N GLU A 91 22.93 8.00 -24.68
CA GLU A 91 21.93 8.60 -25.57
C GLU A 91 21.80 10.12 -25.35
N ASN A 92 21.59 10.87 -26.45
CA ASN A 92 21.28 12.29 -26.37
C ASN A 92 19.81 12.47 -25.99
N VAL A 93 19.57 13.49 -25.18
CA VAL A 93 18.24 13.90 -24.70
C VAL A 93 18.07 15.36 -25.04
N GLU A 94 16.94 15.76 -25.61
CA GLU A 94 16.67 17.15 -25.92
C GLU A 94 16.16 17.93 -24.71
N ILE A 95 15.37 17.28 -23.83
CA ILE A 95 14.77 17.87 -22.64
C ILE A 95 15.06 16.98 -21.43
N ALA A 96 15.57 17.56 -20.36
CA ALA A 96 15.78 16.89 -19.08
C ALA A 96 14.81 17.43 -18.01
N GLU A 97 13.98 16.56 -17.48
CA GLU A 97 13.15 16.85 -16.31
C GLU A 97 13.84 16.32 -15.05
N ILE A 98 14.20 17.23 -14.14
CA ILE A 98 14.89 16.90 -12.90
C ILE A 98 13.93 17.07 -11.74
N THR A 99 13.56 15.96 -11.11
CA THR A 99 12.72 15.92 -9.93
C THR A 99 13.56 16.02 -8.66
N THR A 100 12.93 16.31 -7.51
CA THR A 100 13.65 16.35 -6.23
C THR A 100 14.20 14.97 -5.85
N ALA A 101 15.36 14.98 -5.16
CA ALA A 101 16.02 13.75 -4.71
C ALA A 101 15.32 13.09 -3.51
N HIS A 102 14.49 13.83 -2.77
CA HIS A 102 13.78 13.36 -1.57
C HIS A 102 12.33 13.86 -1.54
N ASP A 103 11.55 13.36 -0.58
CA ASP A 103 10.15 13.74 -0.33
C ASP A 103 10.01 15.09 0.44
N TYR A 104 11.03 15.93 0.43
CA TYR A 104 11.01 17.27 1.04
C TYR A 104 11.86 18.25 0.23
N ILE A 105 11.57 19.55 0.41
CA ILE A 105 12.32 20.66 -0.16
C ILE A 105 12.79 21.53 1.00
N MET A 106 14.08 21.82 1.05
CA MET A 106 14.73 22.53 2.13
C MET A 106 15.31 23.86 1.64
N THR A 107 14.45 24.86 1.55
CA THR A 107 14.91 26.26 1.32
C THR A 107 15.36 26.89 2.64
N ASP A 108 16.08 28.01 2.58
CA ASP A 108 16.48 28.76 3.77
C ASP A 108 15.28 29.15 4.63
N ALA A 109 14.18 29.56 4.02
CA ALA A 109 12.93 29.89 4.73
C ALA A 109 12.34 28.68 5.46
N VAL A 110 12.33 27.49 4.83
CA VAL A 110 11.89 26.23 5.43
C VAL A 110 12.82 25.86 6.59
N ARG A 111 14.14 25.98 6.40
CA ARG A 111 15.15 25.73 7.43
C ARG A 111 14.94 26.62 8.64
N GLN A 112 14.83 27.92 8.46
CA GLN A 112 14.63 28.89 9.54
C GLN A 112 13.34 28.57 10.32
N ARG A 113 12.25 28.30 9.63
CA ARG A 113 10.96 27.92 10.25
C ARG A 113 11.09 26.63 11.06
N MET A 114 11.72 25.60 10.49
CA MET A 114 11.95 24.32 11.15
C MET A 114 12.78 24.50 12.45
N MET A 115 13.86 25.25 12.39
CA MET A 115 14.74 25.48 13.53
C MET A 115 14.04 26.30 14.62
N GLU A 116 13.28 27.31 14.24
CA GLU A 116 12.48 28.10 15.20
C GLU A 116 11.39 27.24 15.86
N GLY A 117 10.66 26.41 15.10
CA GLY A 117 9.67 25.47 15.61
C GLY A 117 10.29 24.45 16.56
N LEU A 118 11.45 23.90 16.23
CA LEU A 118 12.22 22.98 17.07
C LEU A 118 12.64 23.66 18.39
N ARG A 119 13.13 24.90 18.33
CA ARG A 119 13.53 25.68 19.50
C ARG A 119 12.34 25.89 20.45
N GLN A 120 11.20 26.33 19.93
CA GLN A 120 9.97 26.52 20.70
C GLN A 120 9.48 25.23 21.32
N ALA A 121 9.53 24.15 20.57
CA ALA A 121 9.16 22.81 21.03
C ALA A 121 10.07 22.34 22.18
N TYR A 122 11.40 22.55 22.07
CA TYR A 122 12.34 22.25 23.14
C TYR A 122 12.06 23.08 24.41
N GLU A 123 11.87 24.41 24.27
CA GLU A 123 11.55 25.29 25.40
C GLU A 123 10.25 24.90 26.10
N THR A 124 9.24 24.41 25.35
CA THR A 124 7.96 23.94 25.88
C THR A 124 8.08 22.58 26.56
N THR A 125 8.93 21.69 26.03
CA THR A 125 9.08 20.31 26.53
C THR A 125 9.97 20.26 27.79
N ARG A 126 11.08 20.98 27.79
CA ARG A 126 12.08 20.95 28.86
C ARG A 126 11.54 21.13 30.30
N PRO A 127 10.64 22.09 30.61
CA PRO A 127 10.11 22.26 31.97
C PRO A 127 9.21 21.11 32.41
N LYS A 128 8.60 20.39 31.44
CA LYS A 128 7.68 19.27 31.68
C LYS A 128 8.39 17.93 31.75
N THR A 129 9.67 17.86 31.34
CA THR A 129 10.48 16.63 31.31
C THR A 129 11.06 16.37 32.71
N GLU A 130 11.08 15.10 33.13
CA GLU A 130 11.73 14.67 34.36
C GLU A 130 13.22 15.03 34.37
N LYS A 131 13.74 15.35 35.60
CA LYS A 131 15.14 15.78 35.73
C LYS A 131 16.15 14.75 35.23
N SER A 132 15.85 13.47 35.40
CA SER A 132 16.66 12.32 34.95
C SER A 132 16.87 12.27 33.43
N VAL A 133 15.89 12.75 32.66
CA VAL A 133 15.85 12.65 31.19
C VAL A 133 16.18 13.98 30.48
N ARG A 134 16.39 15.06 31.26
CA ARG A 134 16.66 16.40 30.67
C ARG A 134 17.96 16.47 29.88
N GLN A 135 18.94 15.65 30.22
CA GLN A 135 20.18 15.59 29.47
C GLN A 135 19.95 14.94 28.10
N ASP A 136 19.20 13.84 28.04
CA ASP A 136 18.85 13.16 26.79
C ASP A 136 18.06 14.09 25.87
N LEU A 137 17.12 14.86 26.43
CA LEU A 137 16.36 15.87 25.69
C LEU A 137 17.25 16.97 25.10
N LYS A 138 18.24 17.41 25.88
CA LYS A 138 19.21 18.41 25.42
C LYS A 138 20.09 17.85 24.30
N ASP A 139 20.62 16.65 24.47
CA ASP A 139 21.46 15.99 23.49
C ASP A 139 20.67 15.73 22.18
N THR A 140 19.38 15.35 22.28
CA THR A 140 18.49 15.23 21.13
C THR A 140 18.30 16.57 20.42
N TYR A 141 18.04 17.65 21.16
CA TYR A 141 17.88 18.98 20.59
C TYR A 141 19.19 19.44 19.89
N GLU A 142 20.34 19.27 20.53
CA GLU A 142 21.63 19.62 19.97
C GLU A 142 21.95 18.81 18.72
N SER A 143 21.59 17.51 18.69
CA SER A 143 21.79 16.67 17.50
C SER A 143 20.98 17.15 16.29
N PHE A 144 19.78 17.70 16.51
CA PHE A 144 18.98 18.29 15.46
C PHE A 144 19.43 19.71 15.07
N ASN A 145 20.03 20.44 16.00
CA ASN A 145 20.54 21.79 15.76
C ASN A 145 21.86 21.77 14.97
N LEU A 146 22.63 20.69 15.07
CA LEU A 146 23.87 20.48 14.29
C LEU A 146 23.61 20.19 12.79
N LEU A 147 22.33 20.10 12.36
CA LEU A 147 21.95 19.98 10.95
C LEU A 147 22.17 21.29 10.16
N GLU A 148 23.09 22.16 10.60
CA GLU A 148 23.46 23.38 9.88
C GLU A 148 24.16 23.10 8.55
N ASP A 149 24.82 21.94 8.41
CA ASP A 149 25.49 21.54 7.18
C ASP A 149 24.58 20.73 6.25
N THR A 150 24.78 20.92 4.98
CA THR A 150 24.02 20.51 3.78
C THR A 150 23.62 19.03 3.63
N HIS A 151 23.81 18.19 4.64
CA HIS A 151 23.54 16.76 4.59
C HIS A 151 22.49 16.36 5.63
N PHE A 152 21.23 16.58 5.27
CA PHE A 152 20.13 16.15 6.12
C PHE A 152 19.83 14.65 5.94
N ASP A 153 19.85 13.90 7.04
CA ASP A 153 19.27 12.56 7.06
C ASP A 153 17.74 12.66 6.85
N PRO A 154 17.20 12.08 5.76
CA PRO A 154 15.76 12.08 5.49
C PRO A 154 14.91 11.55 6.65
N GLN A 155 15.42 10.61 7.45
CA GLN A 155 14.71 10.06 8.60
C GLN A 155 14.58 11.09 9.72
N ILE A 156 15.59 11.92 9.93
CA ILE A 156 15.55 13.01 10.92
C ILE A 156 14.58 14.08 10.46
N LEU A 157 14.63 14.49 9.20
CA LEU A 157 13.74 15.50 8.65
C LEU A 157 12.25 15.10 8.73
N ARG A 158 11.94 13.84 8.50
CA ARG A 158 10.58 13.34 8.70
C ARG A 158 10.07 13.54 10.13
N ARG A 159 10.95 13.54 11.11
CA ARG A 159 10.59 13.82 12.51
C ARG A 159 10.31 15.30 12.75
N LEU A 160 10.82 16.19 11.91
CA LEU A 160 10.71 17.65 12.04
C LEU A 160 9.66 18.25 11.07
N ILE A 161 9.01 17.42 10.24
CA ILE A 161 8.11 17.85 9.15
C ILE A 161 6.97 18.77 9.63
N ALA A 162 6.50 18.60 10.86
CA ALA A 162 5.44 19.43 11.44
C ALA A 162 5.83 20.91 11.57
N TRP A 163 7.14 21.22 11.60
CA TRP A 163 7.66 22.55 11.74
C TRP A 163 8.28 23.11 10.46
N MET A 164 8.40 22.29 9.39
CA MET A 164 8.99 22.70 8.12
C MET A 164 8.06 23.62 7.34
N TYR A 165 6.77 23.31 7.32
CA TYR A 165 5.80 23.99 6.45
C TYR A 165 4.72 24.70 7.26
N GLU A 166 4.19 25.79 6.70
CA GLU A 166 3.21 26.62 7.37
C GLU A 166 1.86 25.92 7.55
N THR A 167 1.42 25.26 6.48
CA THR A 167 0.18 24.50 6.45
C THR A 167 0.46 23.02 6.37
N PRO A 168 -0.18 22.20 7.20
CA PRO A 168 -0.14 20.75 7.04
C PRO A 168 -0.65 20.37 5.65
N THR A 169 0.11 19.54 4.97
CA THR A 169 -0.22 19.06 3.62
C THR A 169 -0.17 17.55 3.61
N THR A 170 -1.15 16.93 2.97
CA THR A 170 -1.26 15.48 2.82
C THR A 170 -1.34 15.10 1.34
N ILE A 171 -1.38 13.81 1.02
CA ILE A 171 -1.53 13.36 -0.36
C ILE A 171 -2.84 13.85 -1.01
N LEU A 172 -3.89 14.11 -0.22
CA LEU A 172 -5.18 14.59 -0.73
C LEU A 172 -5.07 16.01 -1.32
N ASP A 173 -4.17 16.83 -0.80
CA ASP A 173 -3.96 18.21 -1.27
C ASP A 173 -3.29 18.28 -2.65
N TYR A 174 -2.77 17.15 -3.13
CA TYR A 174 -2.20 17.05 -4.48
C TYR A 174 -3.23 16.85 -5.58
N PHE A 175 -4.43 16.39 -5.22
CA PHE A 175 -5.51 16.18 -6.18
C PHE A 175 -6.31 17.48 -6.42
N LYS A 176 -6.99 17.52 -7.54
CA LYS A 176 -7.93 18.63 -7.87
C LYS A 176 -9.25 18.38 -7.13
N ASP A 177 -9.98 19.44 -6.83
CA ASP A 177 -11.32 19.36 -6.21
C ASP A 177 -12.33 18.55 -7.04
N SER A 178 -12.08 18.42 -8.35
CA SER A 178 -12.88 17.58 -9.26
C SER A 178 -12.55 16.08 -9.16
N ALA A 179 -11.56 15.67 -8.38
CA ALA A 179 -11.20 14.28 -8.20
C ALA A 179 -12.33 13.50 -7.53
N ILE A 180 -12.46 12.25 -7.91
CA ILE A 180 -13.38 11.30 -7.28
C ILE A 180 -12.57 10.38 -6.38
N VAL A 181 -12.95 10.31 -5.11
CA VAL A 181 -12.32 9.41 -4.15
C VAL A 181 -13.16 8.15 -4.02
N LEU A 182 -12.54 7.01 -4.28
CA LEU A 182 -13.14 5.70 -4.11
C LEU A 182 -12.67 5.11 -2.77
N VAL A 183 -13.60 4.85 -1.87
CA VAL A 183 -13.32 4.30 -0.53
C VAL A 183 -13.82 2.85 -0.49
N ASP A 184 -12.88 1.92 -0.38
CA ASP A 184 -13.18 0.50 -0.25
C ASP A 184 -13.25 0.14 1.24
N GLU A 185 -14.39 -0.44 1.65
CA GLU A 185 -14.68 -0.85 3.04
C GLU A 185 -14.40 0.26 4.08
N TYR A 186 -15.22 1.31 4.03
CA TYR A 186 -15.10 2.51 4.87
C TYR A 186 -14.83 2.21 6.36
N ASN A 187 -15.55 1.26 6.95
CA ASN A 187 -15.38 0.93 8.38
C ASN A 187 -13.97 0.44 8.68
N ARG A 188 -13.36 -0.32 7.76
CA ARG A 188 -11.98 -0.80 7.91
C ARG A 188 -10.97 0.33 7.79
N VAL A 189 -11.24 1.31 6.91
CA VAL A 189 -10.41 2.52 6.82
C VAL A 189 -10.44 3.27 8.15
N ARG A 190 -11.62 3.42 8.74
CA ARG A 190 -11.82 4.06 10.04
C ARG A 190 -11.11 3.33 11.18
N GLU A 191 -11.27 2.03 11.29
CA GLU A 191 -10.56 1.21 12.30
C GLU A 191 -9.05 1.31 12.15
N THR A 192 -8.56 1.31 10.92
CA THR A 192 -7.13 1.50 10.63
C THR A 192 -6.67 2.90 11.05
N GLU A 193 -7.46 3.93 10.78
CA GLU A 193 -7.18 5.31 11.22
C GLU A 193 -7.07 5.40 12.74
N GLU A 194 -8.04 4.88 13.46
CA GLU A 194 -8.07 4.89 14.92
C GLU A 194 -6.88 4.14 15.53
N THR A 195 -6.55 2.98 14.98
CA THR A 195 -5.40 2.18 15.40
C THR A 195 -4.09 2.95 15.18
N LEU A 196 -3.87 3.46 13.97
CA LEU A 196 -2.66 4.21 13.64
C LEU A 196 -2.53 5.51 14.46
N THR A 197 -3.64 6.18 14.72
CA THR A 197 -3.65 7.39 15.57
C THR A 197 -3.20 7.04 16.98
N THR A 198 -3.81 6.01 17.60
CA THR A 198 -3.46 5.55 18.95
C THR A 198 -2.00 5.07 19.04
N GLU A 199 -1.53 4.30 18.05
CA GLU A 199 -0.13 3.85 18.00
C GLU A 199 0.85 5.01 17.84
N THR A 200 0.52 5.99 17.01
CA THR A 200 1.36 7.18 16.79
C THR A 200 1.42 8.07 18.03
N GLU A 201 0.28 8.28 18.71
CA GLU A 201 0.24 9.03 19.96
C GLU A 201 1.06 8.34 21.05
N ALA A 202 0.92 7.03 21.22
CA ALA A 202 1.71 6.26 22.17
C ALA A 202 3.21 6.30 21.85
N PHE A 203 3.58 6.24 20.56
CA PHE A 203 4.96 6.36 20.12
C PHE A 203 5.54 7.75 20.41
N LEU A 204 4.80 8.84 20.11
CA LEU A 204 5.21 10.20 20.41
C LEU A 204 5.35 10.44 21.93
N GLN A 205 4.41 9.92 22.70
CA GLN A 205 4.47 9.98 24.17
C GLN A 205 5.75 9.31 24.69
N ASN A 206 6.07 8.11 24.20
CA ASN A 206 7.31 7.40 24.57
C ASN A 206 8.57 8.19 24.20
N LEU A 207 8.59 8.81 23.01
CA LEU A 207 9.71 9.67 22.60
C LEU A 207 9.88 10.86 23.55
N ILE A 208 8.80 11.51 23.96
CA ILE A 208 8.83 12.65 24.89
C ILE A 208 9.31 12.20 26.27
N GLU A 209 8.77 11.12 26.79
CA GLU A 209 9.14 10.55 28.09
C GLU A 209 10.61 10.10 28.16
N SER A 210 11.15 9.60 27.04
CA SER A 210 12.56 9.20 26.94
C SER A 210 13.52 10.34 26.56
N GLY A 211 13.05 11.58 26.46
CA GLY A 211 13.89 12.72 26.04
C GLY A 211 14.30 12.72 24.58
N LYS A 212 13.68 11.89 23.74
CA LYS A 212 13.98 11.75 22.30
C LYS A 212 12.95 12.43 21.41
N GLY A 213 11.97 13.11 21.98
CA GLY A 213 10.90 13.80 21.26
C GLY A 213 10.48 15.09 21.93
N PHE A 214 9.66 15.87 21.25
CA PHE A 214 9.23 17.19 21.68
C PHE A 214 7.71 17.34 21.63
N ILE A 215 7.16 18.11 22.55
CA ILE A 215 5.74 18.49 22.56
C ILE A 215 5.44 19.28 21.27
N GLY A 216 4.35 18.93 20.58
CA GLY A 216 3.99 19.53 19.29
C GLY A 216 4.57 18.78 18.07
N GLN A 217 5.39 17.76 18.29
CA GLN A 217 5.85 16.88 17.23
C GLN A 217 4.69 16.04 16.70
N ARG A 218 4.54 15.94 15.38
CA ARG A 218 3.52 15.11 14.73
C ARG A 218 4.00 14.61 13.37
N PHE A 219 3.45 13.48 12.93
CA PHE A 219 3.78 12.85 11.65
C PHE A 219 2.57 12.81 10.72
N MET A 220 1.39 13.05 11.26
CA MET A 220 0.11 12.96 10.56
C MET A 220 -0.73 14.19 10.82
N GLU A 221 -1.67 14.43 9.91
CA GLU A 221 -2.70 15.44 10.08
C GLU A 221 -3.65 15.06 11.22
N ASP A 222 -4.01 16.04 12.05
CA ASP A 222 -4.90 15.84 13.20
C ASP A 222 -6.37 15.67 12.79
N ASP A 223 -6.75 16.24 11.63
CA ASP A 223 -8.10 16.11 11.10
C ASP A 223 -8.50 14.67 10.83
N THR A 224 -9.76 14.35 11.05
CA THR A 224 -10.31 13.03 10.75
C THR A 224 -10.39 12.79 9.24
N PHE A 225 -10.25 11.53 8.84
CA PHE A 225 -10.40 11.12 7.46
C PHE A 225 -11.69 11.64 6.81
N ASP A 226 -12.80 11.58 7.54
CA ASP A 226 -14.10 12.08 7.05
C ASP A 226 -14.09 13.58 6.74
N ARG A 227 -13.40 14.39 7.57
CA ARG A 227 -13.31 15.83 7.33
C ARG A 227 -12.45 16.12 6.12
N MET A 228 -11.33 15.41 5.97
CA MET A 228 -10.42 15.54 4.83
C MET A 228 -11.10 15.18 3.50
N LEU A 229 -12.01 14.20 3.51
CA LEU A 229 -12.73 13.78 2.29
C LEU A 229 -13.84 14.72 1.84
N ARG A 230 -14.37 15.60 2.71
CA ARG A 230 -15.56 16.43 2.41
C ARG A 230 -15.42 17.33 1.19
N GLN A 231 -14.21 17.66 0.78
CA GLN A 231 -13.94 18.47 -0.40
C GLN A 231 -14.08 17.70 -1.73
N PHE A 232 -14.18 16.37 -1.67
CA PHE A 232 -14.21 15.51 -2.86
C PHE A 232 -15.59 14.90 -3.09
N LYS A 233 -15.82 14.47 -4.35
CA LYS A 233 -16.89 13.52 -4.66
C LYS A 233 -16.44 12.13 -4.23
N ILE A 234 -17.27 11.45 -3.43
CA ILE A 234 -16.90 10.18 -2.81
C ILE A 234 -17.83 9.08 -3.29
N THR A 235 -17.23 7.93 -3.62
CA THR A 235 -17.96 6.68 -3.85
C THR A 235 -17.45 5.63 -2.89
N PHE A 236 -18.34 5.04 -2.09
CA PHE A 236 -18.02 3.97 -1.18
C PHE A 236 -18.33 2.62 -1.83
N PHE A 237 -17.38 1.70 -1.75
CA PHE A 237 -17.60 0.28 -2.01
C PHE A 237 -17.66 -0.45 -0.68
N THR A 238 -18.74 -1.16 -0.43
CA THR A 238 -18.90 -1.91 0.82
C THR A 238 -19.74 -3.16 0.57
N LEU A 239 -19.39 -4.23 1.26
CA LEU A 239 -20.16 -5.47 1.23
C LEU A 239 -21.42 -5.38 2.10
N PHE A 240 -21.38 -4.55 3.13
CA PHE A 240 -22.47 -4.41 4.08
C PHE A 240 -22.85 -2.93 4.22
N THR A 241 -24.15 -2.66 4.23
CA THR A 241 -24.69 -1.34 4.55
C THR A 241 -24.47 -1.08 6.03
N ALA A 242 -23.34 -0.48 6.36
CA ALA A 242 -23.09 0.02 7.71
C ALA A 242 -23.57 1.46 7.86
N SER A 243 -23.67 1.94 9.10
CA SER A 243 -23.92 3.37 9.38
C SER A 243 -22.80 4.22 8.76
N MET A 244 -23.12 5.00 7.75
CA MET A 244 -22.20 5.93 7.11
C MET A 244 -22.19 7.26 7.89
N PRO A 245 -21.03 7.93 8.04
CA PRO A 245 -20.91 9.17 8.80
C PRO A 245 -21.45 10.39 8.05
N MET A 246 -21.83 10.20 6.79
CA MET A 246 -22.33 11.25 5.93
C MET A 246 -23.58 10.81 5.18
N LYS A 247 -24.40 11.78 4.79
CA LYS A 247 -25.58 11.52 3.99
C LYS A 247 -25.15 11.05 2.60
N LEU A 248 -25.70 9.91 2.16
CA LEU A 248 -25.49 9.36 0.82
C LEU A 248 -26.58 9.89 -0.10
N ASP A 249 -26.19 10.33 -1.30
CA ASP A 249 -27.14 10.78 -2.32
C ASP A 249 -27.81 9.57 -3.01
N HIS A 250 -27.02 8.54 -3.30
CA HIS A 250 -27.46 7.35 -3.99
C HIS A 250 -26.84 6.07 -3.40
N ILE A 251 -27.61 4.98 -3.43
CA ILE A 251 -27.12 3.64 -3.07
C ILE A 251 -27.42 2.72 -4.25
N VAL A 252 -26.38 2.10 -4.78
CA VAL A 252 -26.48 1.12 -5.88
C VAL A 252 -26.07 -0.25 -5.36
N LYS A 253 -26.94 -1.24 -5.54
CA LYS A 253 -26.65 -2.62 -5.15
C LYS A 253 -26.13 -3.41 -6.34
N PHE A 254 -24.94 -3.95 -6.21
CA PHE A 254 -24.36 -4.86 -7.17
C PHE A 254 -24.42 -6.29 -6.64
N SER A 255 -25.07 -7.19 -7.40
CA SER A 255 -25.00 -8.62 -7.15
C SER A 255 -23.93 -9.20 -8.07
N CYS A 256 -22.75 -9.48 -7.51
CA CYS A 256 -21.63 -10.07 -8.22
C CYS A 256 -21.28 -11.42 -7.60
N LYS A 257 -21.05 -12.43 -8.43
CA LYS A 257 -20.60 -13.76 -8.00
C LYS A 257 -19.27 -14.10 -8.66
N PRO A 258 -18.39 -14.84 -7.97
CA PRO A 258 -17.18 -15.36 -8.61
C PRO A 258 -17.55 -16.44 -9.64
N VAL A 259 -16.82 -16.46 -10.76
CA VAL A 259 -16.91 -17.55 -11.73
C VAL A 259 -16.18 -18.79 -11.19
N GLN A 260 -16.72 -19.97 -11.49
CA GLN A 260 -16.11 -21.23 -11.14
C GLN A 260 -14.72 -21.38 -11.80
N GLN A 261 -13.76 -21.94 -11.07
CA GLN A 261 -12.44 -22.28 -11.61
C GLN A 261 -12.51 -23.64 -12.34
N PHE A 262 -12.13 -23.67 -13.60
CA PHE A 262 -12.25 -24.88 -14.44
C PHE A 262 -10.98 -25.74 -14.45
N TYR A 263 -9.83 -25.17 -14.16
CA TYR A 263 -8.53 -25.87 -14.11
C TYR A 263 -8.19 -26.68 -15.38
N GLY A 264 -8.66 -26.26 -16.54
CA GLY A 264 -8.48 -26.97 -17.79
C GLY A 264 -9.36 -28.20 -17.97
N GLN A 265 -10.41 -28.38 -17.16
CA GLN A 265 -11.36 -29.48 -17.30
C GLN A 265 -12.42 -29.12 -18.36
N TYR A 266 -12.18 -29.56 -19.58
CA TYR A 266 -12.97 -29.19 -20.75
C TYR A 266 -14.46 -29.55 -20.65
N ASP A 267 -14.79 -30.73 -20.12
CA ASP A 267 -16.18 -31.19 -20.00
C ASP A 267 -16.99 -30.31 -19.04
N ILE A 268 -16.37 -29.91 -17.92
CA ILE A 268 -17.02 -29.02 -16.93
C ILE A 268 -17.17 -27.63 -17.54
N MET A 269 -16.14 -27.14 -18.23
CA MET A 269 -16.16 -25.86 -18.91
C MET A 269 -17.25 -25.80 -19.97
N ALA A 270 -17.34 -26.81 -20.83
CA ALA A 270 -18.35 -26.88 -21.88
C ALA A 270 -19.77 -26.94 -21.32
N SER A 271 -20.00 -27.76 -20.27
CA SER A 271 -21.31 -27.86 -19.63
C SER A 271 -21.73 -26.55 -18.97
N GLU A 272 -20.82 -25.85 -18.31
CA GLU A 272 -21.10 -24.61 -17.65
C GLU A 272 -21.35 -23.47 -18.65
N PHE A 273 -20.56 -23.40 -19.73
CA PHE A 273 -20.78 -22.43 -20.79
C PHE A 273 -22.10 -22.64 -21.51
N GLN A 274 -22.47 -23.89 -21.77
CA GLN A 274 -23.79 -24.19 -22.30
C GLN A 274 -24.94 -23.83 -21.32
N ARG A 275 -24.70 -23.94 -20.01
CA ARG A 275 -25.65 -23.48 -19.00
C ARG A 275 -25.87 -21.99 -19.08
N TYR A 276 -24.79 -21.19 -19.10
CA TYR A 276 -24.86 -19.73 -19.24
C TYR A 276 -25.64 -19.33 -20.51
N MET A 277 -25.30 -19.94 -21.63
CA MET A 277 -25.98 -19.67 -22.90
C MET A 277 -27.46 -19.98 -22.85
N LYS A 278 -27.86 -21.14 -22.28
CA LYS A 278 -29.26 -21.51 -22.11
C LYS A 278 -30.06 -20.60 -21.17
N GLN A 279 -29.37 -19.99 -20.20
CA GLN A 279 -29.92 -18.97 -19.28
C GLN A 279 -30.08 -17.61 -19.95
N GLY A 280 -29.53 -17.43 -21.13
CA GLY A 280 -29.53 -16.17 -21.85
C GLY A 280 -28.45 -15.19 -21.36
N ASP A 281 -27.43 -15.68 -20.64
CA ASP A 281 -26.32 -14.82 -20.20
C ASP A 281 -25.44 -14.47 -21.39
N ARG A 282 -24.97 -13.22 -21.44
CA ARG A 282 -23.91 -12.76 -22.32
C ARG A 282 -22.57 -13.15 -21.72
N MET A 283 -21.79 -13.94 -22.43
CA MET A 283 -20.53 -14.43 -21.91
C MET A 283 -19.34 -13.74 -22.60
N VAL A 284 -18.47 -13.16 -21.81
CA VAL A 284 -17.23 -12.51 -22.30
C VAL A 284 -16.04 -13.33 -21.81
N VAL A 285 -15.27 -13.85 -22.75
CA VAL A 285 -13.99 -14.50 -22.44
C VAL A 285 -12.86 -13.52 -22.71
N MET A 286 -12.14 -13.12 -21.65
CA MET A 286 -11.09 -12.14 -21.73
C MET A 286 -9.72 -12.80 -21.79
N VAL A 287 -8.90 -12.41 -22.77
CA VAL A 287 -7.58 -12.96 -23.05
C VAL A 287 -6.53 -11.86 -23.19
N GLU A 288 -5.29 -12.13 -22.78
CA GLU A 288 -4.23 -11.11 -22.77
C GLU A 288 -3.63 -10.84 -24.16
N THR A 289 -3.60 -11.83 -25.06
CA THR A 289 -2.93 -11.72 -26.36
C THR A 289 -3.78 -12.26 -27.50
N GLU A 290 -3.55 -11.76 -28.72
CA GLU A 290 -4.23 -12.19 -29.94
C GLU A 290 -4.04 -13.68 -30.23
N THR A 291 -2.81 -14.19 -30.05
CA THR A 291 -2.51 -15.62 -30.23
C THR A 291 -3.32 -16.52 -29.29
N LYS A 292 -3.56 -16.07 -28.06
CA LYS A 292 -4.40 -16.79 -27.11
C LYS A 292 -5.88 -16.71 -27.49
N LYS A 293 -6.31 -15.61 -28.07
CA LYS A 293 -7.67 -15.39 -28.56
C LYS A 293 -8.05 -16.43 -29.63
N GLU A 294 -7.21 -16.60 -30.66
CA GLU A 294 -7.40 -17.62 -31.70
C GLU A 294 -7.47 -19.03 -31.12
N ARG A 295 -6.57 -19.36 -30.18
CA ARG A 295 -6.53 -20.66 -29.52
C ARG A 295 -7.79 -20.96 -28.71
N ILE A 296 -8.26 -19.97 -27.95
CA ILE A 296 -9.48 -20.12 -27.15
C ILE A 296 -10.72 -20.19 -28.05
N HIS A 297 -10.74 -19.44 -29.14
CA HIS A 297 -11.80 -19.52 -30.13
C HIS A 297 -11.91 -20.92 -30.74
N ALA A 298 -10.81 -21.52 -31.14
CA ALA A 298 -10.77 -22.89 -31.63
C ALA A 298 -11.29 -23.89 -30.56
N MET A 299 -10.81 -23.76 -29.34
CA MET A 299 -11.22 -24.61 -28.22
C MET A 299 -12.73 -24.53 -27.94
N LEU A 300 -13.29 -23.32 -27.87
CA LEU A 300 -14.72 -23.11 -27.61
C LEU A 300 -15.59 -23.61 -28.79
N SER A 301 -15.07 -23.49 -30.01
CA SER A 301 -15.73 -24.05 -31.22
C SER A 301 -15.81 -25.57 -31.16
N GLU A 302 -14.77 -26.25 -30.71
CA GLU A 302 -14.77 -27.71 -30.49
C GLU A 302 -15.80 -28.13 -29.41
N MET A 303 -16.03 -27.27 -28.42
CA MET A 303 -17.05 -27.45 -27.37
C MET A 303 -18.48 -27.09 -27.84
N HIS A 304 -18.66 -26.72 -29.08
CA HIS A 304 -19.94 -26.27 -29.66
C HIS A 304 -20.48 -25.00 -28.97
N VAL A 305 -19.58 -24.13 -28.52
CA VAL A 305 -19.87 -22.79 -27.99
C VAL A 305 -19.62 -21.77 -29.09
N PRO A 306 -20.67 -21.20 -29.72
CA PRO A 306 -20.49 -20.18 -30.74
C PRO A 306 -19.91 -18.92 -30.12
N THR A 307 -18.84 -18.43 -30.70
CA THR A 307 -18.13 -17.24 -30.20
C THR A 307 -17.98 -16.18 -31.27
N LEU A 308 -18.11 -14.92 -30.87
CA LEU A 308 -17.82 -13.75 -31.69
C LEU A 308 -16.46 -13.19 -31.29
N LEU A 309 -15.66 -12.81 -32.28
CA LEU A 309 -14.37 -12.16 -32.04
C LEU A 309 -14.55 -10.65 -32.05
N GLU A 310 -14.21 -10.01 -30.92
CA GLU A 310 -14.25 -8.55 -30.72
C GLU A 310 -15.56 -7.84 -31.09
N PRO A 311 -16.72 -8.36 -30.71
CA PRO A 311 -17.94 -7.57 -30.87
C PRO A 311 -17.97 -6.44 -29.82
N GLU A 312 -18.72 -5.38 -30.12
CA GLU A 312 -19.13 -4.45 -29.07
C GLU A 312 -19.99 -5.22 -28.07
N VAL A 313 -19.60 -5.19 -26.79
CA VAL A 313 -20.28 -5.97 -25.74
C VAL A 313 -21.77 -5.58 -25.63
N ASP A 314 -22.09 -4.31 -25.86
CA ASP A 314 -23.47 -3.80 -25.84
C ASP A 314 -24.33 -4.34 -27.01
N ALA A 315 -23.70 -4.74 -28.11
CA ALA A 315 -24.36 -5.30 -29.28
C ALA A 315 -24.52 -6.83 -29.21
N MET A 316 -24.01 -7.49 -28.16
CA MET A 316 -24.14 -8.94 -28.00
C MET A 316 -25.58 -9.33 -27.66
N GLU A 317 -26.11 -10.27 -28.43
CA GLU A 317 -27.40 -10.90 -28.10
C GLU A 317 -27.29 -11.83 -26.89
N PRO A 318 -28.38 -12.00 -26.11
CA PRO A 318 -28.44 -13.00 -25.02
C PRO A 318 -28.05 -14.41 -25.48
N GLY A 319 -27.32 -15.14 -24.67
CA GLY A 319 -26.88 -16.50 -24.97
C GLY A 319 -25.70 -16.59 -25.95
N HIS A 320 -25.02 -15.50 -26.25
CA HIS A 320 -23.82 -15.48 -27.07
C HIS A 320 -22.55 -15.32 -26.22
N ALA A 321 -21.45 -15.85 -26.75
CA ALA A 321 -20.11 -15.67 -26.18
C ALA A 321 -19.26 -14.75 -27.07
N ALA A 322 -18.48 -13.89 -26.47
CA ALA A 322 -17.47 -13.07 -27.14
C ALA A 322 -16.07 -13.34 -26.59
N ILE A 323 -15.07 -13.27 -27.41
CA ILE A 323 -13.67 -13.30 -26.99
C ILE A 323 -13.08 -11.93 -27.27
N ILE A 324 -12.64 -11.24 -26.22
CA ILE A 324 -12.04 -9.90 -26.31
C ILE A 324 -10.63 -9.90 -25.73
N GLN A 325 -9.78 -9.05 -26.30
CA GLN A 325 -8.47 -8.81 -25.75
C GLN A 325 -8.55 -7.86 -24.56
N GLY A 326 -7.96 -8.27 -23.43
CA GLY A 326 -7.92 -7.48 -22.20
C GLY A 326 -7.41 -8.30 -21.03
N SER A 327 -7.28 -7.66 -19.89
CA SER A 327 -6.79 -8.31 -18.67
C SER A 327 -7.61 -7.87 -17.46
N LEU A 328 -8.10 -8.86 -16.72
CA LEU A 328 -8.69 -8.71 -15.39
C LEU A 328 -8.04 -9.70 -14.43
N SER A 329 -8.01 -9.36 -13.16
CA SER A 329 -7.44 -10.22 -12.14
C SER A 329 -8.24 -11.51 -11.92
N GLU A 330 -9.57 -11.45 -12.04
CA GLU A 330 -10.51 -12.58 -11.88
C GLU A 330 -11.77 -12.33 -12.71
N GLY A 331 -12.41 -13.43 -13.14
CA GLY A 331 -13.72 -13.42 -13.77
C GLY A 331 -14.87 -13.24 -12.74
N PHE A 332 -16.03 -12.82 -13.21
CA PHE A 332 -17.21 -12.57 -12.39
C PHE A 332 -18.52 -12.79 -13.14
N GLU A 333 -19.60 -13.05 -12.40
CA GLU A 333 -20.97 -13.08 -12.91
C GLU A 333 -21.75 -11.86 -12.39
N LEU A 334 -22.48 -11.20 -13.28
CA LEU A 334 -23.43 -10.13 -12.96
C LEU A 334 -24.85 -10.57 -13.31
N PRO A 335 -25.56 -11.27 -12.40
CA PRO A 335 -26.86 -11.87 -12.72
C PRO A 335 -27.93 -10.86 -13.14
N TYR A 336 -27.89 -9.64 -12.59
CA TYR A 336 -28.83 -8.58 -12.93
C TYR A 336 -28.65 -8.00 -14.34
N MET A 337 -27.47 -8.23 -14.95
CA MET A 337 -27.16 -7.84 -16.33
C MET A 337 -27.18 -9.05 -17.28
N SER A 338 -27.43 -10.25 -16.77
CA SER A 338 -27.27 -11.51 -17.50
C SER A 338 -25.91 -11.54 -18.22
N MET A 339 -24.84 -11.28 -17.48
CA MET A 339 -23.47 -11.19 -18.00
C MET A 339 -22.49 -12.00 -17.16
N VAL A 340 -21.63 -12.72 -17.84
CA VAL A 340 -20.54 -13.51 -17.25
C VAL A 340 -19.23 -13.13 -17.92
N VAL A 341 -18.24 -12.76 -17.15
CA VAL A 341 -16.89 -12.50 -17.62
C VAL A 341 -15.95 -13.59 -17.10
N VAL A 342 -15.27 -14.27 -18.01
CA VAL A 342 -14.34 -15.37 -17.72
C VAL A 342 -12.96 -14.95 -18.19
N THR A 343 -11.93 -15.15 -17.37
CA THR A 343 -10.54 -14.89 -17.76
C THR A 343 -9.76 -16.19 -17.96
N GLU A 344 -8.57 -16.08 -18.52
CA GLU A 344 -7.66 -17.23 -18.64
C GLU A 344 -7.36 -17.91 -17.30
N ARG A 345 -7.47 -17.15 -16.21
CA ARG A 345 -7.23 -17.66 -14.88
C ARG A 345 -8.27 -18.72 -14.48
N GLU A 346 -9.54 -18.47 -14.76
CA GLU A 346 -10.62 -19.43 -14.50
C GLU A 346 -10.51 -20.63 -15.41
N LEU A 347 -10.09 -20.42 -16.68
CA LEU A 347 -10.00 -21.48 -17.65
C LEU A 347 -8.86 -22.47 -17.35
N PHE A 348 -7.64 -21.99 -17.09
CA PHE A 348 -6.44 -22.81 -17.16
C PHE A 348 -5.56 -22.84 -15.91
N LYS A 349 -5.73 -21.92 -14.96
CA LYS A 349 -4.82 -21.83 -13.83
C LYS A 349 -4.89 -23.10 -12.99
N SER A 350 -3.84 -23.91 -13.05
CA SER A 350 -3.71 -25.10 -12.22
C SER A 350 -3.76 -24.71 -10.75
N LYS A 351 -4.31 -25.59 -9.89
CA LYS A 351 -4.10 -25.50 -8.44
C LYS A 351 -2.59 -25.51 -8.19
N GLN A 352 -1.97 -24.35 -8.14
CA GLN A 352 -0.58 -24.28 -7.65
C GLN A 352 -0.63 -24.79 -6.21
N LYS A 353 -0.02 -25.96 -5.98
CA LYS A 353 0.40 -26.31 -4.61
C LYS A 353 1.21 -25.12 -4.15
N LYS A 354 0.69 -24.39 -3.18
CA LYS A 354 1.40 -23.27 -2.53
C LYS A 354 2.65 -23.88 -1.89
N THR A 355 3.75 -23.92 -2.65
CA THR A 355 5.08 -24.06 -2.04
C THR A 355 5.29 -22.77 -1.29
N SER A 356 5.29 -22.87 0.01
CA SER A 356 5.39 -21.78 0.96
C SER A 356 6.73 -21.07 0.83
N LYS A 357 6.85 -20.11 -0.08
CA LYS A 357 7.76 -19.00 0.11
C LYS A 357 7.04 -17.99 1.00
N LYS A 358 7.30 -18.07 2.29
CA LYS A 358 6.87 -17.13 3.31
C LYS A 358 7.37 -15.72 2.97
N ARG A 359 6.60 -15.02 2.13
CA ARG A 359 6.50 -13.58 2.20
C ARG A 359 5.20 -13.33 2.94
N ARG A 360 5.24 -12.68 4.10
CA ARG A 360 4.05 -12.14 4.76
C ARG A 360 3.36 -11.19 3.79
N LYS A 361 2.53 -11.74 2.90
CA LYS A 361 1.52 -10.98 2.19
C LYS A 361 0.37 -10.84 3.15
N THR A 362 0.05 -9.64 3.55
CA THR A 362 -1.29 -9.29 4.04
C THR A 362 -2.28 -9.87 3.04
N MET A 363 -3.14 -10.77 3.49
CA MET A 363 -4.16 -11.39 2.63
C MET A 363 -5.00 -10.29 1.98
N SER A 364 -5.22 -10.36 0.67
CA SER A 364 -6.11 -9.44 -0.03
C SER A 364 -7.55 -9.60 0.48
N ASN A 365 -8.35 -8.55 0.40
CA ASN A 365 -9.76 -8.59 0.83
C ASN A 365 -10.54 -9.73 0.15
N ALA A 366 -10.23 -10.01 -1.13
CA ALA A 366 -10.86 -11.12 -1.88
C ALA A 366 -10.50 -12.51 -1.34
N GLU A 367 -9.27 -12.72 -0.83
CA GLU A 367 -8.88 -13.98 -0.19
C GLU A 367 -9.54 -14.15 1.18
N LYS A 368 -9.78 -13.05 1.90
CA LYS A 368 -10.49 -13.05 3.18
C LYS A 368 -11.98 -13.37 3.00
N ILE A 369 -12.61 -12.84 1.96
CA ILE A 369 -14.01 -13.11 1.60
C ILE A 369 -14.20 -14.56 1.16
N LYS A 370 -13.25 -15.15 0.41
CA LYS A 370 -13.27 -16.57 0.05
C LYS A 370 -13.21 -17.46 1.30
N SER A 371 -12.43 -17.08 2.30
CA SER A 371 -12.32 -17.82 3.56
C SER A 371 -13.64 -17.87 4.33
N TYR A 372 -14.48 -16.83 4.22
CA TYR A 372 -15.81 -16.81 4.86
C TYR A 372 -16.83 -17.70 4.13
N GLN A 373 -16.85 -17.67 2.80
CA GLN A 373 -17.76 -18.52 2.00
C GLN A 373 -17.45 -20.02 2.12
N GLU A 374 -16.26 -20.37 2.59
CA GLU A 374 -15.81 -21.75 2.86
C GLU A 374 -16.10 -22.22 4.29
N LEU A 375 -16.61 -21.36 5.19
CA LEU A 375 -16.96 -21.74 6.56
C LEU A 375 -18.36 -22.41 6.60
N ASN A 376 -18.36 -23.67 6.96
CA ASN A 376 -19.60 -24.41 7.24
C ASN A 376 -19.89 -24.43 8.74
N VAL A 377 -21.15 -24.41 9.10
CA VAL A 377 -21.56 -24.57 10.50
C VAL A 377 -20.98 -25.88 11.05
N GLY A 378 -20.25 -25.77 12.14
CA GLY A 378 -19.52 -26.87 12.74
C GLY A 378 -18.01 -26.88 12.51
N ASP A 379 -17.51 -26.07 11.59
CA ASP A 379 -16.07 -25.92 11.35
C ASP A 379 -15.35 -25.33 12.58
N TYR A 380 -14.10 -25.74 12.76
CA TYR A 380 -13.22 -25.11 13.74
C TYR A 380 -12.63 -23.82 13.15
N VAL A 381 -12.64 -22.76 13.98
CA VAL A 381 -12.10 -21.45 13.63
C VAL A 381 -11.15 -20.94 14.70
N VAL A 382 -10.21 -20.11 14.30
CA VAL A 382 -9.24 -19.48 15.22
C VAL A 382 -9.52 -17.99 15.26
N HIS A 383 -9.88 -17.49 16.43
CA HIS A 383 -9.96 -16.05 16.68
C HIS A 383 -8.62 -15.52 17.19
N VAL A 384 -8.14 -14.42 16.64
CA VAL A 384 -6.81 -13.84 16.94
C VAL A 384 -6.57 -13.64 18.43
N HIS A 385 -7.60 -13.25 19.20
CA HIS A 385 -7.49 -12.95 20.63
C HIS A 385 -7.95 -14.08 21.55
N HIS A 386 -8.83 -14.98 21.08
CA HIS A 386 -9.52 -15.97 21.92
C HIS A 386 -9.16 -17.41 21.59
N GLY A 387 -8.42 -17.68 20.52
CA GLY A 387 -7.97 -19.04 20.15
C GLY A 387 -9.03 -19.84 19.41
N VAL A 388 -8.91 -21.17 19.49
CA VAL A 388 -9.75 -22.09 18.72
C VAL A 388 -11.15 -22.22 19.32
N GLY A 389 -12.17 -21.97 18.48
CA GLY A 389 -13.57 -22.18 18.76
C GLY A 389 -14.26 -22.94 17.63
N ARG A 390 -15.56 -23.19 17.75
CA ARG A 390 -16.39 -23.86 16.75
C ARG A 390 -17.41 -22.89 16.17
N TYR A 391 -17.42 -22.72 14.86
CA TYR A 391 -18.33 -21.84 14.16
C TYR A 391 -19.76 -22.39 14.20
N LEU A 392 -20.72 -21.58 14.66
CA LEU A 392 -22.12 -21.94 14.76
C LEU A 392 -23.02 -21.26 13.70
N GLY A 393 -22.47 -20.38 12.88
CA GLY A 393 -23.22 -19.62 11.89
C GLY A 393 -23.20 -18.12 12.13
N VAL A 394 -24.01 -17.39 11.38
CA VAL A 394 -24.24 -15.96 11.53
C VAL A 394 -25.60 -15.76 12.19
N GLU A 395 -25.67 -14.86 13.16
CA GLU A 395 -26.87 -14.48 13.86
C GLU A 395 -27.01 -12.95 13.85
N THR A 396 -28.17 -12.48 13.41
CA THR A 396 -28.48 -11.04 13.44
C THR A 396 -28.96 -10.67 14.84
N LEU A 397 -28.23 -9.80 15.51
CA LEU A 397 -28.59 -9.28 16.83
C LEU A 397 -29.01 -7.82 16.74
N GLU A 398 -30.05 -7.48 17.46
CA GLU A 398 -30.48 -6.11 17.67
C GLU A 398 -29.74 -5.56 18.89
N VAL A 399 -28.84 -4.62 18.66
CA VAL A 399 -28.11 -3.91 19.73
C VAL A 399 -28.46 -2.43 19.64
N GLY A 400 -29.32 -1.97 20.53
CA GLY A 400 -29.96 -0.66 20.44
C GLY A 400 -31.01 -0.66 19.31
N GLU A 401 -31.05 0.36 18.48
CA GLU A 401 -31.96 0.43 17.31
C GLU A 401 -31.30 -0.08 15.99
N VAL A 402 -30.16 -0.79 16.10
CA VAL A 402 -29.38 -1.23 14.93
C VAL A 402 -29.30 -2.75 14.87
N HIS A 403 -29.77 -3.32 13.75
CA HIS A 403 -29.57 -4.74 13.43
C HIS A 403 -28.16 -4.95 12.87
N ARG A 404 -27.38 -5.84 13.51
CA ARG A 404 -26.05 -6.22 13.05
C ARG A 404 -25.90 -7.74 12.97
N ASP A 405 -25.17 -8.19 11.97
CA ASP A 405 -24.84 -9.59 11.79
C ASP A 405 -23.55 -9.93 12.55
N TYR A 406 -23.61 -11.02 13.32
CA TYR A 406 -22.48 -11.51 14.11
C TYR A 406 -22.14 -12.94 13.74
N ILE A 407 -20.85 -13.23 13.61
CA ILE A 407 -20.33 -14.58 13.58
C ILE A 407 -20.40 -15.17 14.99
N LYS A 408 -21.12 -16.26 15.15
CA LYS A 408 -21.28 -16.94 16.42
C LYS A 408 -20.27 -18.08 16.54
N ILE A 409 -19.44 -18.02 17.56
CA ILE A 409 -18.37 -19.01 17.81
C ILE A 409 -18.55 -19.59 19.20
N GLN A 410 -18.61 -20.92 19.30
CA GLN A 410 -18.65 -21.65 20.57
C GLN A 410 -17.25 -21.98 21.04
N TYR A 411 -16.99 -21.73 22.30
CA TYR A 411 -15.78 -22.08 23.01
C TYR A 411 -15.98 -23.26 23.99
N GLN A 412 -14.99 -23.58 24.81
CA GLN A 412 -15.08 -24.66 25.78
C GLN A 412 -16.25 -24.43 26.75
N GLY A 413 -17.10 -25.44 26.94
CA GLY A 413 -18.31 -25.34 27.76
C GLY A 413 -19.48 -24.73 26.95
N THR A 414 -20.18 -23.78 27.55
CA THR A 414 -21.34 -23.08 26.97
C THR A 414 -21.02 -21.66 26.49
N ASP A 415 -19.75 -21.24 26.62
CA ASP A 415 -19.33 -19.89 26.28
C ASP A 415 -19.44 -19.66 24.77
N GLN A 416 -20.01 -18.52 24.40
CA GLN A 416 -20.16 -18.11 23.02
C GLN A 416 -19.59 -16.71 22.82
N LEU A 417 -18.92 -16.50 21.69
CA LEU A 417 -18.42 -15.22 21.26
C LEU A 417 -19.17 -14.77 20.02
N TYR A 418 -19.62 -13.54 20.04
CA TYR A 418 -20.25 -12.88 18.89
C TYR A 418 -19.25 -11.88 18.30
N VAL A 419 -18.75 -12.18 17.11
CA VAL A 419 -17.81 -11.31 16.39
C VAL A 419 -18.59 -10.60 15.30
N PRO A 420 -18.63 -9.25 15.29
CA PRO A 420 -19.28 -8.53 14.20
C PRO A 420 -18.73 -8.98 12.84
N VAL A 421 -19.59 -9.11 11.83
CA VAL A 421 -19.16 -9.60 10.51
C VAL A 421 -18.16 -8.66 9.84
N ASP A 422 -18.20 -7.38 10.17
CA ASP A 422 -17.20 -6.38 9.76
C ASP A 422 -15.80 -6.62 10.36
N GLN A 423 -15.72 -7.39 11.48
CA GLN A 423 -14.46 -7.82 12.11
C GLN A 423 -14.10 -9.29 11.82
N MET A 424 -14.64 -9.86 10.78
CA MET A 424 -14.42 -11.29 10.47
C MET A 424 -12.95 -11.63 10.15
N GLU A 425 -12.12 -10.65 9.86
CA GLU A 425 -10.67 -10.85 9.67
C GLU A 425 -9.97 -11.34 10.93
N GLN A 426 -10.57 -11.17 12.10
CA GLN A 426 -10.09 -11.73 13.35
C GLN A 426 -10.37 -13.23 13.48
N VAL A 427 -11.13 -13.80 12.54
CA VAL A 427 -11.56 -15.21 12.53
C VAL A 427 -11.04 -15.89 11.27
N GLN A 428 -10.31 -17.00 11.43
CA GLN A 428 -9.80 -17.80 10.32
C GLN A 428 -10.22 -19.26 10.49
N LYS A 429 -10.44 -19.97 9.37
CA LYS A 429 -10.68 -21.40 9.41
C LYS A 429 -9.45 -22.12 9.99
N TYR A 430 -9.67 -23.00 10.97
CA TYR A 430 -8.60 -23.82 11.53
C TYR A 430 -8.13 -24.83 10.48
N VAL A 431 -6.85 -24.80 10.16
CA VAL A 431 -6.22 -25.75 9.25
C VAL A 431 -5.23 -26.57 10.07
N GLY A 432 -5.63 -27.77 10.48
CA GLY A 432 -4.80 -28.73 11.21
C GLY A 432 -4.63 -30.04 10.44
N SER A 433 -3.90 -31.00 11.01
CA SER A 433 -3.81 -32.36 10.47
C SER A 433 -5.18 -33.05 10.58
N GLU A 434 -5.59 -33.73 9.51
CA GLU A 434 -6.93 -34.36 9.38
C GLU A 434 -7.27 -35.37 10.48
N ASP A 435 -6.28 -35.89 11.23
CA ASP A 435 -6.47 -36.95 12.21
C ASP A 435 -6.70 -36.48 13.67
N LYS A 436 -6.69 -35.16 13.95
CA LYS A 436 -6.88 -34.67 15.33
C LYS A 436 -7.87 -33.51 15.40
N THR A 437 -8.98 -33.74 16.12
CA THR A 437 -9.90 -32.67 16.48
C THR A 437 -9.21 -31.65 17.41
N PRO A 438 -9.17 -30.35 17.07
CA PRO A 438 -8.52 -29.37 17.91
C PRO A 438 -9.27 -29.18 19.24
N LYS A 439 -8.52 -28.93 20.31
CA LYS A 439 -9.10 -28.61 21.62
C LYS A 439 -9.70 -27.20 21.56
N LEU A 440 -10.96 -27.06 21.99
CA LEU A 440 -11.57 -25.76 22.19
C LEU A 440 -10.92 -25.03 23.37
N TYR A 441 -10.64 -23.74 23.18
CA TYR A 441 -10.07 -22.91 24.23
C TYR A 441 -11.19 -22.37 25.16
N LYS A 442 -10.81 -22.00 26.37
CA LYS A 442 -11.71 -21.32 27.30
C LYS A 442 -11.72 -19.82 27.00
N LEU A 443 -12.90 -19.22 26.85
CA LEU A 443 -13.04 -17.80 26.63
C LEU A 443 -12.46 -17.02 27.83
N GLY A 444 -11.60 -16.03 27.58
CA GLY A 444 -10.90 -15.28 28.63
C GLY A 444 -9.77 -16.01 29.34
N GLY A 445 -9.47 -17.26 28.97
CA GLY A 445 -8.38 -18.05 29.55
C GLY A 445 -6.98 -17.57 29.12
N SER A 446 -5.96 -17.89 29.93
CA SER A 446 -4.57 -17.54 29.65
C SER A 446 -3.85 -18.51 28.69
N GLU A 447 -4.47 -19.66 28.35
CA GLU A 447 -3.86 -20.71 27.51
C GLU A 447 -3.50 -20.19 26.12
N TRP A 448 -4.40 -19.43 25.49
CA TRP A 448 -4.13 -18.86 24.16
C TRP A 448 -3.00 -17.84 24.17
N LYS A 449 -2.94 -16.97 25.19
CA LYS A 449 -1.85 -16.00 25.37
C LYS A 449 -0.51 -16.73 25.52
N LYS A 450 -0.46 -17.81 26.28
CA LYS A 450 0.75 -18.63 26.45
C LYS A 450 1.17 -19.32 25.15
N THR A 451 0.20 -19.83 24.38
CA THR A 451 0.48 -20.45 23.07
C THR A 451 1.03 -19.42 22.09
N LYS A 452 0.44 -18.23 22.03
CA LYS A 452 0.96 -17.13 21.18
C LYS A 452 2.37 -16.72 21.59
N ALA A 453 2.63 -16.52 22.88
CA ALA A 453 3.95 -16.13 23.37
C ALA A 453 5.02 -17.18 23.05
N LYS A 454 4.68 -18.48 23.20
CA LYS A 454 5.58 -19.57 22.84
C LYS A 454 5.90 -19.60 21.34
N VAL A 455 4.91 -19.40 20.48
CA VAL A 455 5.11 -19.35 19.03
C VAL A 455 5.92 -18.12 18.64
N GLN A 456 5.66 -16.98 19.26
CA GLN A 456 6.41 -15.75 19.01
C GLN A 456 7.88 -15.89 19.40
N SER A 457 8.17 -16.41 20.60
CA SER A 457 9.55 -16.70 21.03
C SER A 457 10.26 -17.65 20.07
N SER A 458 9.58 -18.72 19.63
CA SER A 458 10.16 -19.67 18.66
C SER A 458 10.43 -19.05 17.29
N VAL A 459 9.64 -18.05 16.89
CA VAL A 459 9.86 -17.29 15.64
C VAL A 459 11.02 -16.30 15.79
N GLU A 460 11.16 -15.68 16.97
CA GLU A 460 12.30 -14.81 17.30
C GLU A 460 13.61 -15.61 17.33
N ASP A 461 13.63 -16.80 17.97
CA ASP A 461 14.78 -17.70 17.96
C ASP A 461 15.21 -18.10 16.55
N ILE A 462 14.26 -18.43 15.66
CA ILE A 462 14.54 -18.75 14.25
C ILE A 462 15.04 -17.52 13.48
N ALA A 463 14.54 -16.34 13.79
CA ALA A 463 15.00 -15.10 13.16
C ALA A 463 16.44 -14.77 13.56
N ASP A 464 16.79 -14.94 14.82
CA ASP A 464 18.16 -14.74 15.34
C ASP A 464 19.13 -15.74 14.73
N GLU A 465 18.74 -17.03 14.64
CA GLU A 465 19.54 -18.08 13.99
C GLU A 465 19.79 -17.78 12.50
N LEU A 466 18.78 -17.25 11.80
CA LEU A 466 18.92 -16.80 10.42
C LEU A 466 19.88 -15.60 10.28
N ILE A 467 19.79 -14.63 11.19
CA ILE A 467 20.68 -13.46 11.20
C ILE A 467 22.13 -13.90 11.43
N ASP A 468 22.37 -14.82 12.35
CA ASP A 468 23.70 -15.33 12.63
C ASP A 468 24.25 -16.18 11.47
N LEU A 469 23.40 -16.93 10.77
CA LEU A 469 23.76 -17.63 9.55
C LEU A 469 24.17 -16.66 8.43
N TYR A 470 23.43 -15.55 8.25
CA TYR A 470 23.77 -14.51 7.27
C TYR A 470 25.08 -13.79 7.63
N LYS A 471 25.35 -13.52 8.90
CA LYS A 471 26.63 -12.95 9.35
C LYS A 471 27.79 -13.92 9.03
N ALA A 472 27.62 -15.22 9.27
CA ALA A 472 28.63 -16.23 8.98
C ALA A 472 28.94 -16.33 7.47
N VAL A 473 27.91 -16.27 6.61
CA VAL A 473 28.07 -16.29 5.14
C VAL A 473 28.77 -15.04 4.64
N SER A 474 28.47 -13.87 5.20
CA SER A 474 29.12 -12.60 4.85
C SER A 474 30.63 -12.60 5.20
N TYR A 475 31.03 -13.24 6.30
CA TYR A 475 32.44 -13.38 6.69
C TYR A 475 33.24 -14.34 5.79
N THR A 476 32.59 -15.33 5.18
CA THR A 476 33.29 -16.25 4.26
C THR A 476 33.53 -15.63 2.88
N HIS A 477 32.69 -14.70 2.42
CA HIS A 477 32.91 -13.99 1.15
C HIS A 477 34.03 -12.91 1.23
N LEU A 478 34.31 -12.34 2.40
CA LEU A 478 35.37 -11.35 2.59
C LEU A 478 36.79 -11.95 2.71
N ARG A 479 36.93 -13.29 2.77
CA ARG A 479 38.22 -13.97 2.83
C ARG A 479 38.67 -14.61 1.50
N ALA A 480 37.90 -14.45 0.43
CA ALA A 480 38.18 -15.03 -0.88
C ALA A 480 38.60 -14.00 -1.96
N HIS A 481 39.09 -12.82 -1.55
CA HIS A 481 39.79 -11.85 -2.41
C HIS A 481 41.06 -11.36 -1.73
#